data_0ea86f0e947791aa2ae572a656d4d5e0
#
_entry.id   0ea86f0e947791aa2ae572a656d4d5e0
#
_cell.length_a   1.000
_cell.length_b   1.000
_cell.length_c   1.000
_cell.angle_alpha   90.00
_cell.angle_beta   90.00
_cell.angle_gamma   90.00
#
_symmetry.space_group_name_H-M   'P 1'
#
loop_
_entity.id
_entity.type
_entity.pdbx_description
1 polymer ?
#
loop_
_entity_poly.entity_id
_entity_poly.type
_entity_poly.pdbx_seq_one_letter_code
_entity_poly.pdbx_strand_id
1 'polypeptide(L)'
;GIDKDNEYSLYDVLINEEDFEKVIVSTKTKNLTVCPSNISLAGAEVELVSMMSREQRLKEQLLKIKDQFDYIFIDCPPSLGLVTLNSFTASDSVLIPVQCEYFALEGLGQLMNTINLVKKHLNKEIKIEGAVLTMYDIRTNLANQVVKEVKKYFQDKVYKQVIPRNVKLSEAPSYGMPIVEYDARSKGAKAYDKLAKEFLKKNEEEAKAKHLK
;
A
#
# COMPACT_ATOMS: atom_id res chain seq x y z
N GLY A 1 -3.17 13.09 -12.02
CA GLY A 1 -3.74 13.51 -13.30
C GLY A 1 -5.13 12.91 -13.58
N ILE A 2 -5.78 12.35 -12.53
CA ILE A 2 -7.15 11.83 -12.62
C ILE A 2 -8.09 12.91 -12.09
N ASP A 3 -9.25 13.07 -12.73
CA ASP A 3 -10.29 13.97 -12.29
C ASP A 3 -10.80 13.53 -10.91
N LYS A 4 -11.05 14.49 -10.03
CA LYS A 4 -11.61 14.22 -8.70
C LYS A 4 -13.12 14.04 -8.72
N ASP A 5 -13.78 14.53 -9.77
CA ASP A 5 -15.23 14.49 -9.95
C ASP A 5 -15.68 13.26 -10.77
N ASN A 6 -15.03 12.11 -10.55
CA ASN A 6 -15.48 10.85 -11.15
C ASN A 6 -16.86 10.46 -10.59
N GLU A 7 -17.72 9.95 -11.48
CA GLU A 7 -19.08 9.50 -11.14
C GLU A 7 -19.08 8.41 -10.05
N TYR A 8 -18.12 7.48 -10.13
CA TYR A 8 -17.96 6.36 -9.22
C TYR A 8 -16.57 6.37 -8.55
N SER A 9 -16.52 5.80 -7.35
CA SER A 9 -15.32 5.73 -6.51
C SER A 9 -15.24 4.38 -5.77
N LEU A 10 -14.18 4.15 -5.01
CA LEU A 10 -14.06 2.98 -4.14
C LEU A 10 -15.19 2.88 -3.11
N TYR A 11 -15.80 4.00 -2.72
CA TYR A 11 -16.99 4.00 -1.89
C TYR A 11 -18.12 3.20 -2.53
N ASP A 12 -18.38 3.40 -3.82
CA ASP A 12 -19.44 2.72 -4.55
C ASP A 12 -19.19 1.22 -4.66
N VAL A 13 -17.94 0.82 -4.81
CA VAL A 13 -17.56 -0.60 -4.79
C VAL A 13 -17.87 -1.24 -3.42
N LEU A 14 -17.54 -0.54 -2.32
CA LEU A 14 -17.67 -1.07 -0.97
C LEU A 14 -19.12 -1.07 -0.46
N ILE A 15 -19.85 -0.02 -0.74
CA ILE A 15 -21.18 0.22 -0.17
C ILE A 15 -22.31 -0.16 -1.14
N ASN A 16 -22.20 0.29 -2.39
CA ASN A 16 -23.23 0.10 -3.41
C ASN A 16 -23.04 -1.17 -4.24
N GLU A 17 -21.98 -1.95 -3.96
CA GLU A 17 -21.61 -3.18 -4.71
C GLU A 17 -21.37 -2.92 -6.21
N GLU A 18 -20.98 -1.69 -6.57
CA GLU A 18 -20.70 -1.36 -7.95
C GLU A 18 -19.48 -2.13 -8.48
N ASP A 19 -19.54 -2.56 -9.73
CA ASP A 19 -18.46 -3.32 -10.33
C ASP A 19 -17.22 -2.45 -10.56
N PHE A 20 -16.04 -2.98 -10.25
CA PHE A 20 -14.76 -2.29 -10.45
C PHE A 20 -14.56 -1.80 -11.89
N GLU A 21 -15.07 -2.52 -12.87
CA GLU A 21 -14.94 -2.17 -14.30
C GLU A 21 -15.53 -0.80 -14.63
N LYS A 22 -16.55 -0.36 -13.87
CA LYS A 22 -17.13 0.98 -14.02
C LYS A 22 -16.36 2.05 -13.25
N VAL A 23 -15.62 1.65 -12.22
CA VAL A 23 -14.97 2.56 -11.28
C VAL A 23 -13.51 2.83 -11.64
N ILE A 24 -12.80 1.82 -12.15
CA ILE A 24 -11.39 1.97 -12.50
C ILE A 24 -11.22 2.88 -13.72
N VAL A 25 -10.28 3.80 -13.63
CA VAL A 25 -9.94 4.75 -14.70
C VAL A 25 -8.52 4.53 -15.19
N SER A 26 -8.33 4.64 -16.50
CA SER A 26 -7.01 4.59 -17.10
C SER A 26 -6.23 5.87 -16.78
N THR A 27 -4.93 5.73 -16.55
CA THR A 27 -4.03 6.87 -16.34
C THR A 27 -3.25 7.19 -17.64
N LYS A 28 -2.49 8.29 -17.60
CA LYS A 28 -1.53 8.62 -18.68
C LYS A 28 -0.35 7.65 -18.72
N THR A 29 -0.06 6.99 -17.60
CA THR A 29 1.01 6.00 -17.52
C THR A 29 0.53 4.67 -18.09
N LYS A 30 1.27 4.14 -19.05
CA LYS A 30 0.93 2.87 -19.71
C LYS A 30 0.81 1.74 -18.68
N ASN A 31 -0.21 0.89 -18.82
CA ASN A 31 -0.49 -0.26 -17.96
C ASN A 31 -0.77 0.10 -16.49
N LEU A 32 -1.14 1.33 -16.21
CA LEU A 32 -1.56 1.77 -14.89
C LEU A 32 -3.00 2.26 -14.93
N THR A 33 -3.86 1.60 -14.17
CA THR A 33 -5.22 2.03 -13.87
C THR A 33 -5.35 2.36 -12.38
N VAL A 34 -6.32 3.17 -12.04
CA VAL A 34 -6.57 3.57 -10.65
C VAL A 34 -8.06 3.45 -10.35
N CYS A 35 -8.38 2.87 -9.21
CA CYS A 35 -9.69 3.02 -8.59
C CYS A 35 -9.65 4.28 -7.72
N PRO A 36 -10.31 5.37 -8.11
CA PRO A 36 -10.28 6.61 -7.33
C PRO A 36 -11.05 6.46 -6.03
N SER A 37 -10.66 7.24 -5.02
CA SER A 37 -11.48 7.46 -3.84
C SER A 37 -11.68 8.96 -3.59
N ASN A 38 -12.73 9.27 -2.86
CA ASN A 38 -13.10 10.64 -2.51
C ASN A 38 -13.52 10.72 -1.03
N ILE A 39 -14.02 11.87 -0.61
CA ILE A 39 -14.42 12.11 0.78
C ILE A 39 -15.55 11.16 1.27
N SER A 40 -16.36 10.63 0.36
CA SER A 40 -17.44 9.69 0.72
C SER A 40 -16.90 8.40 1.34
N LEU A 41 -15.64 8.03 1.02
CA LEU A 41 -15.01 6.85 1.62
C LEU A 41 -14.88 6.95 3.15
N ALA A 42 -14.83 8.17 3.70
CA ALA A 42 -14.89 8.36 5.15
C ALA A 42 -16.26 7.93 5.74
N GLY A 43 -17.34 8.09 4.97
CA GLY A 43 -18.68 7.60 5.34
C GLY A 43 -18.76 6.07 5.36
N ALA A 44 -18.01 5.40 4.51
CA ALA A 44 -17.99 3.94 4.46
C ALA A 44 -17.59 3.30 5.80
N GLU A 45 -16.72 3.95 6.61
CA GLU A 45 -16.36 3.47 7.95
C GLU A 45 -17.59 3.33 8.87
N VAL A 46 -18.58 4.20 8.72
CA VAL A 46 -19.82 4.17 9.52
C VAL A 46 -20.82 3.18 8.93
N GLU A 47 -21.01 3.20 7.64
CA GLU A 47 -22.01 2.39 6.94
C GLU A 47 -21.68 0.90 6.99
N LEU A 48 -20.41 0.54 6.82
CA LEU A 48 -19.93 -0.83 6.93
C LEU A 48 -20.26 -1.48 8.28
N VAL A 49 -20.39 -0.71 9.37
CA VAL A 49 -20.65 -1.25 10.71
C VAL A 49 -21.89 -2.14 10.73
N SER A 50 -22.94 -1.75 10.02
CA SER A 50 -24.24 -2.46 9.98
C SER A 50 -24.34 -3.51 8.88
N MET A 51 -23.33 -3.61 8.00
CA MET A 51 -23.36 -4.53 6.86
C MET A 51 -22.89 -5.94 7.22
N MET A 52 -23.51 -6.94 6.60
CA MET A 52 -23.04 -8.31 6.70
C MET A 52 -21.73 -8.51 5.91
N SER A 53 -20.88 -9.40 6.41
CA SER A 53 -19.55 -9.69 5.80
C SER A 53 -18.70 -8.43 5.56
N ARG A 54 -18.90 -7.41 6.37
CA ARG A 54 -18.35 -6.06 6.20
C ARG A 54 -16.84 -6.00 6.02
N GLU A 55 -16.09 -6.98 6.53
CA GLU A 55 -14.64 -7.06 6.39
C GLU A 55 -14.19 -7.72 5.09
N GLN A 56 -15.10 -8.33 4.31
CA GLN A 56 -14.79 -9.10 3.11
C GLN A 56 -15.25 -8.44 1.80
N ARG A 57 -15.96 -7.33 1.88
CA ARG A 57 -16.59 -6.67 0.72
C ARG A 57 -15.59 -6.32 -0.38
N LEU A 58 -14.45 -5.74 -0.01
CA LEU A 58 -13.40 -5.43 -0.98
C LEU A 58 -12.84 -6.71 -1.63
N LYS A 59 -12.63 -7.75 -0.84
CA LYS A 59 -12.12 -9.04 -1.34
C LYS A 59 -13.05 -9.66 -2.37
N GLU A 60 -14.34 -9.68 -2.09
CA GLU A 60 -15.36 -10.25 -2.99
C GLU A 60 -15.38 -9.51 -4.34
N GLN A 61 -15.27 -8.21 -4.32
CA GLN A 61 -15.24 -7.41 -5.55
C GLN A 61 -13.90 -7.56 -6.30
N LEU A 62 -12.76 -7.57 -5.60
CA LEU A 62 -11.45 -7.76 -6.23
C LEU A 62 -11.28 -9.13 -6.87
N LEU A 63 -11.90 -10.18 -6.33
CA LEU A 63 -11.86 -11.52 -6.91
C LEU A 63 -12.41 -11.56 -8.35
N LYS A 64 -13.30 -10.64 -8.72
CA LYS A 64 -13.89 -10.57 -10.08
C LYS A 64 -12.89 -10.06 -11.12
N ILE A 65 -11.89 -9.25 -10.72
CA ILE A 65 -11.00 -8.55 -11.64
C ILE A 65 -9.51 -8.85 -11.45
N LYS A 66 -9.11 -9.52 -10.36
CA LYS A 66 -7.70 -9.70 -9.99
C LYS A 66 -6.83 -10.31 -11.09
N ASP A 67 -7.40 -11.21 -11.88
CA ASP A 67 -6.67 -11.93 -12.94
C ASP A 67 -6.37 -11.03 -14.17
N GLN A 68 -6.90 -9.80 -14.20
CA GLN A 68 -6.62 -8.80 -15.22
C GLN A 68 -5.33 -8.01 -14.94
N PHE A 69 -4.73 -8.17 -13.76
CA PHE A 69 -3.60 -7.36 -13.29
C PHE A 69 -2.45 -8.24 -12.78
N ASP A 70 -1.22 -7.83 -13.09
CA ASP A 70 -0.03 -8.45 -12.50
C ASP A 70 0.12 -8.09 -11.01
N TYR A 71 -0.21 -6.86 -10.65
CA TYR A 71 -0.17 -6.34 -9.27
C TYR A 71 -1.34 -5.39 -9.01
N ILE A 72 -1.91 -5.51 -7.81
CA ILE A 72 -2.91 -4.58 -7.28
C ILE A 72 -2.35 -3.99 -5.99
N PHE A 73 -2.13 -2.68 -5.96
CA PHE A 73 -1.70 -1.95 -4.77
C PHE A 73 -2.90 -1.25 -4.12
N ILE A 74 -3.10 -1.47 -2.84
CA ILE A 74 -4.13 -0.81 -2.05
C ILE A 74 -3.44 0.18 -1.12
N ASP A 75 -3.57 1.48 -1.41
CA ASP A 75 -3.09 2.54 -0.52
C ASP A 75 -4.07 2.71 0.64
N CYS A 76 -3.56 2.57 1.86
CA CYS A 76 -4.39 2.56 3.07
C CYS A 76 -4.16 3.83 3.90
N PRO A 77 -5.23 4.37 4.54
CA PRO A 77 -5.08 5.43 5.51
C PRO A 77 -4.31 4.93 6.76
N PRO A 78 -3.74 5.82 7.57
CA PRO A 78 -3.03 5.43 8.79
C PRO A 78 -3.95 4.87 9.89
N SER A 79 -5.27 4.98 9.74
CA SER A 79 -6.26 4.41 10.65
C SER A 79 -6.38 2.89 10.49
N LEU A 80 -6.68 2.18 11.55
CA LEU A 80 -6.91 0.73 11.55
C LEU A 80 -8.43 0.41 11.61
N GLY A 81 -9.23 1.16 10.84
CA GLY A 81 -10.69 1.01 10.76
C GLY A 81 -11.13 -0.09 9.77
N LEU A 82 -12.45 -0.15 9.50
CA LEU A 82 -13.06 -1.18 8.65
C LEU A 82 -12.57 -1.13 7.20
N VAL A 83 -12.26 0.04 6.65
CA VAL A 83 -11.69 0.18 5.31
C VAL A 83 -10.30 -0.46 5.24
N THR A 84 -9.45 -0.23 6.25
CA THR A 84 -8.13 -0.87 6.34
C THR A 84 -8.25 -2.39 6.58
N LEU A 85 -9.21 -2.84 7.39
CA LEU A 85 -9.47 -4.27 7.57
C LEU A 85 -9.92 -4.95 6.27
N ASN A 86 -10.75 -4.29 5.47
CA ASN A 86 -11.10 -4.75 4.12
C ASN A 86 -9.87 -4.91 3.24
N SER A 87 -8.96 -3.93 3.27
CA SER A 87 -7.72 -3.94 2.51
C SER A 87 -6.83 -5.13 2.90
N PHE A 88 -6.64 -5.38 4.19
CA PHE A 88 -5.86 -6.54 4.67
C PHE A 88 -6.54 -7.88 4.38
N THR A 89 -7.87 -7.93 4.45
CA THR A 89 -8.63 -9.15 4.15
C THR A 89 -8.55 -9.51 2.67
N ALA A 90 -8.46 -8.51 1.80
CA ALA A 90 -8.36 -8.67 0.35
C ALA A 90 -6.94 -8.92 -0.16
N SER A 91 -5.91 -8.59 0.62
CA SER A 91 -4.52 -8.60 0.18
C SER A 91 -3.83 -9.94 0.39
N ASP A 92 -2.87 -10.27 -0.48
CA ASP A 92 -1.96 -11.41 -0.32
C ASP A 92 -0.81 -11.07 0.65
N SER A 93 -0.35 -9.82 0.62
CA SER A 93 0.75 -9.36 1.47
C SER A 93 0.65 -7.89 1.85
N VAL A 94 1.38 -7.49 2.88
CA VAL A 94 1.44 -6.11 3.38
C VAL A 94 2.85 -5.57 3.27
N LEU A 95 3.04 -4.53 2.45
CA LEU A 95 4.25 -3.73 2.38
C LEU A 95 4.14 -2.56 3.35
N ILE A 96 5.09 -2.44 4.28
CA ILE A 96 5.01 -1.50 5.39
C ILE A 96 6.01 -0.36 5.20
N PRO A 97 5.59 0.85 4.81
CA PRO A 97 6.46 2.01 4.82
C PRO A 97 6.68 2.48 6.28
N VAL A 98 7.94 2.61 6.68
CA VAL A 98 8.34 3.05 8.02
C VAL A 98 9.15 4.34 7.89
N GLN A 99 8.63 5.43 8.39
CA GLN A 99 9.38 6.69 8.45
C GLN A 99 10.54 6.56 9.44
N CYS A 100 11.72 7.07 9.08
CA CYS A 100 12.90 7.06 9.96
C CYS A 100 12.83 8.18 11.01
N GLU A 101 11.72 8.24 11.77
CA GLU A 101 11.42 9.24 12.79
C GLU A 101 10.95 8.57 14.10
N TYR A 102 10.95 9.32 15.20
CA TYR A 102 10.77 8.79 16.56
C TYR A 102 9.48 7.96 16.75
N PHE A 103 8.35 8.48 16.27
CA PHE A 103 7.04 7.83 16.52
C PHE A 103 6.76 6.62 15.61
N ALA A 104 7.62 6.33 14.64
CA ALA A 104 7.38 5.25 13.69
C ALA A 104 7.31 3.86 14.34
N LEU A 105 8.06 3.64 15.41
CA LEU A 105 8.13 2.35 16.10
C LEU A 105 6.90 2.08 16.98
N GLU A 106 6.27 3.12 17.51
CA GLU A 106 5.06 2.99 18.34
C GLU A 106 3.87 2.49 17.50
N GLY A 107 3.61 3.10 16.35
CA GLY A 107 2.55 2.69 15.44
C GLY A 107 2.77 1.29 14.85
N LEU A 108 4.02 0.86 14.72
CA LEU A 108 4.36 -0.44 14.17
C LEU A 108 3.82 -1.60 15.02
N GLY A 109 3.88 -1.50 16.34
CA GLY A 109 3.34 -2.51 17.25
C GLY A 109 1.83 -2.70 17.07
N GLN A 110 1.07 -1.62 16.97
CA GLN A 110 -0.38 -1.65 16.75
C GLN A 110 -0.72 -2.26 15.39
N LEU A 111 -0.01 -1.86 14.34
CA LEU A 111 -0.18 -2.41 13.00
C LEU A 111 0.05 -3.93 12.98
N MET A 112 1.14 -4.40 13.60
CA MET A 112 1.47 -5.83 13.66
C MET A 112 0.42 -6.64 14.42
N ASN A 113 -0.11 -6.10 15.52
CA ASN A 113 -1.21 -6.73 16.24
C ASN A 113 -2.45 -6.85 15.35
N THR A 114 -2.80 -5.81 14.61
CA THR A 114 -3.94 -5.82 13.68
C THR A 114 -3.74 -6.83 12.57
N ILE A 115 -2.55 -6.88 11.94
CA ILE A 115 -2.25 -7.89 10.91
C ILE A 115 -2.36 -9.32 11.46
N ASN A 116 -1.90 -9.55 12.68
CA ASN A 116 -2.02 -10.86 13.33
C ASN A 116 -3.48 -11.25 13.61
N LEU A 117 -4.33 -10.30 14.01
CA LEU A 117 -5.76 -10.54 14.18
C LEU A 117 -6.44 -10.86 12.84
N VAL A 118 -6.13 -10.09 11.78
CA VAL A 118 -6.63 -10.38 10.43
C VAL A 118 -6.18 -11.76 9.99
N LYS A 119 -4.91 -12.11 10.17
CA LYS A 119 -4.37 -13.43 9.82
C LYS A 119 -5.10 -14.56 10.55
N LYS A 120 -5.43 -14.37 11.81
CA LYS A 120 -6.12 -15.36 12.63
C LYS A 120 -7.57 -15.55 12.24
N HIS A 121 -8.30 -14.48 11.89
CA HIS A 121 -9.75 -14.51 11.81
C HIS A 121 -10.33 -14.26 10.41
N LEU A 122 -9.63 -13.50 9.54
CA LEU A 122 -10.19 -13.01 8.28
C LEU A 122 -9.43 -13.52 7.04
N ASN A 123 -8.08 -13.50 7.10
CA ASN A 123 -7.24 -13.87 5.96
C ASN A 123 -6.01 -14.66 6.44
N LYS A 124 -6.09 -15.97 6.47
CA LYS A 124 -5.01 -16.87 6.96
C LYS A 124 -3.73 -16.78 6.12
N GLU A 125 -3.86 -16.42 4.86
CA GLU A 125 -2.76 -16.39 3.89
C GLU A 125 -1.99 -15.06 3.89
N ILE A 126 -2.50 -14.02 4.55
CA ILE A 126 -1.84 -12.72 4.59
C ILE A 126 -0.43 -12.83 5.17
N LYS A 127 0.53 -12.25 4.52
CA LYS A 127 1.93 -12.24 4.94
C LYS A 127 2.51 -10.83 4.94
N ILE A 128 3.60 -10.64 5.65
CA ILE A 128 4.39 -9.42 5.55
C ILE A 128 5.28 -9.53 4.31
N GLU A 129 5.07 -8.66 3.34
CA GLU A 129 5.93 -8.49 2.17
C GLU A 129 7.30 -7.97 2.56
N GLY A 130 7.29 -6.95 3.38
CA GLY A 130 8.51 -6.36 3.91
C GLY A 130 8.30 -4.96 4.46
N ALA A 131 9.35 -4.39 5.05
CA ALA A 131 9.39 -3.02 5.52
C ALA A 131 10.28 -2.16 4.61
N VAL A 132 9.77 -0.99 4.21
CA VAL A 132 10.48 0.02 3.42
C VAL A 132 10.77 1.23 4.30
N LEU A 133 12.05 1.54 4.48
CA LEU A 133 12.48 2.72 5.23
C LEU A 133 12.30 3.98 4.38
N THR A 134 11.54 4.95 4.88
CA THR A 134 11.24 6.20 4.20
C THR A 134 11.71 7.41 4.99
N MET A 135 11.74 8.59 4.37
CA MET A 135 12.18 9.84 4.99
C MET A 135 13.59 9.73 5.62
N TYR A 136 14.41 8.82 5.09
CA TYR A 136 15.75 8.56 5.63
C TYR A 136 16.69 9.75 5.41
N ASP A 137 17.32 10.19 6.51
CA ASP A 137 18.40 11.18 6.46
C ASP A 137 19.64 10.61 7.18
N ILE A 138 20.65 10.27 6.40
CA ILE A 138 21.92 9.67 6.87
C ILE A 138 22.65 10.54 7.91
N ARG A 139 22.39 11.83 7.95
CA ARG A 139 23.05 12.77 8.85
C ARG A 139 22.53 12.69 10.28
N THR A 140 21.38 12.04 10.50
CA THR A 140 20.74 11.99 11.81
C THR A 140 21.00 10.66 12.52
N ASN A 141 21.42 10.74 13.78
CA ASN A 141 21.58 9.54 14.63
C ASN A 141 20.23 8.83 14.85
N LEU A 142 19.15 9.58 14.93
CA LEU A 142 17.81 9.05 15.10
C LEU A 142 17.42 8.12 13.94
N ALA A 143 17.61 8.54 12.70
CA ALA A 143 17.31 7.70 11.55
C ALA A 143 18.09 6.38 11.59
N ASN A 144 19.37 6.42 11.98
CA ASN A 144 20.19 5.23 12.11
C ASN A 144 19.71 4.30 13.24
N GLN A 145 19.22 4.85 14.35
CA GLN A 145 18.61 4.05 15.43
C GLN A 145 17.32 3.37 14.97
N VAL A 146 16.41 4.09 14.31
CA VAL A 146 15.18 3.53 13.76
C VAL A 146 15.50 2.41 12.76
N VAL A 147 16.46 2.61 11.87
CA VAL A 147 16.91 1.58 10.93
C VAL A 147 17.35 0.30 11.65
N LYS A 148 18.13 0.42 12.74
CA LYS A 148 18.57 -0.73 13.54
C LYS A 148 17.41 -1.48 14.17
N GLU A 149 16.45 -0.78 14.77
CA GLU A 149 15.28 -1.39 15.40
C GLU A 149 14.37 -2.06 14.37
N VAL A 150 14.10 -1.40 13.24
CA VAL A 150 13.30 -2.00 12.15
C VAL A 150 13.97 -3.26 11.60
N LYS A 151 15.29 -3.24 11.38
CA LYS A 151 16.05 -4.42 10.95
C LYS A 151 16.04 -5.55 11.98
N LYS A 152 16.10 -5.23 13.26
CA LYS A 152 15.99 -6.21 14.35
C LYS A 152 14.60 -6.87 14.37
N TYR A 153 13.55 -6.09 14.10
CA TYR A 153 12.17 -6.57 14.11
C TYR A 153 11.81 -7.40 12.88
N PHE A 154 12.12 -6.89 11.68
CA PHE A 154 11.74 -7.52 10.40
C PHE A 154 12.82 -8.42 9.79
N GLN A 155 14.05 -8.39 10.32
CA GLN A 155 15.19 -9.20 9.88
C GLN A 155 15.44 -9.07 8.35
N ASP A 156 15.33 -10.16 7.61
CA ASP A 156 15.54 -10.28 6.16
C ASP A 156 14.41 -9.64 5.34
N LYS A 157 13.28 -9.28 5.96
CA LYS A 157 12.14 -8.63 5.30
C LYS A 157 12.28 -7.11 5.15
N VAL A 158 13.40 -6.51 5.57
CA VAL A 158 13.65 -5.08 5.30
C VAL A 158 14.22 -4.93 3.91
N TYR A 159 13.56 -4.09 3.09
CA TYR A 159 14.08 -3.74 1.78
C TYR A 159 15.44 -3.04 1.90
N LYS A 160 16.38 -3.40 1.02
CA LYS A 160 17.72 -2.80 1.00
C LYS A 160 17.67 -1.34 0.56
N GLN A 161 16.77 -1.07 -0.40
CA GLN A 161 16.56 0.28 -0.88
C GLN A 161 15.79 1.10 0.15
N VAL A 162 16.36 2.23 0.54
CA VAL A 162 15.71 3.24 1.39
C VAL A 162 15.23 4.42 0.55
N ILE A 163 14.12 5.04 0.95
CA ILE A 163 13.62 6.27 0.32
C ILE A 163 14.13 7.47 1.14
N PRO A 164 14.99 8.30 0.58
CA PRO A 164 15.55 9.44 1.29
C PRO A 164 14.52 10.56 1.47
N ARG A 165 14.70 11.40 2.48
CA ARG A 165 14.01 12.68 2.56
C ARG A 165 14.38 13.51 1.34
N ASN A 166 13.38 13.91 0.54
CA ASN A 166 13.60 14.63 -0.72
C ASN A 166 12.40 15.54 -1.01
N VAL A 167 12.67 16.82 -1.17
CA VAL A 167 11.65 17.87 -1.42
C VAL A 167 10.85 17.57 -2.69
N LYS A 168 11.48 17.02 -3.73
CA LYS A 168 10.79 16.68 -4.98
C LYS A 168 9.69 15.64 -4.80
N LEU A 169 9.84 14.71 -3.84
CA LEU A 169 8.79 13.75 -3.47
C LEU A 169 7.58 14.44 -2.81
N SER A 170 7.79 15.54 -2.10
CA SER A 170 6.71 16.33 -1.50
C SER A 170 6.04 17.27 -2.51
N GLU A 171 6.78 17.73 -3.51
CA GLU A 171 6.26 18.62 -4.56
C GLU A 171 5.40 17.86 -5.59
N ALA A 172 5.83 16.69 -6.04
CA ALA A 172 5.19 15.94 -7.13
C ALA A 172 3.66 15.74 -6.95
N PRO A 173 3.13 15.37 -5.76
CA PRO A 173 1.69 15.25 -5.54
C PRO A 173 0.91 16.55 -5.76
N SER A 174 1.49 17.72 -5.45
CA SER A 174 0.83 19.00 -5.67
C SER A 174 0.64 19.36 -7.15
N TYR A 175 1.41 18.69 -8.03
CA TYR A 175 1.26 18.78 -9.48
C TYR A 175 0.43 17.63 -10.06
N GLY A 176 -0.11 16.74 -9.22
CA GLY A 176 -0.84 15.55 -9.67
C GLY A 176 0.00 14.60 -10.52
N MET A 177 1.31 14.54 -10.26
CA MET A 177 2.26 13.73 -11.03
C MET A 177 3.01 12.74 -10.15
N PRO A 178 3.29 11.52 -10.63
CA PRO A 178 4.23 10.64 -9.96
C PRO A 178 5.65 11.22 -10.08
N ILE A 179 6.51 10.90 -9.11
CA ILE A 179 7.88 11.47 -9.06
C ILE A 179 8.71 11.16 -10.31
N VAL A 180 8.47 10.02 -10.95
CA VAL A 180 9.17 9.61 -12.18
C VAL A 180 8.83 10.45 -13.39
N GLU A 181 7.66 11.10 -13.41
CA GLU A 181 7.25 12.05 -14.43
C GLU A 181 7.60 13.49 -14.03
N TYR A 182 7.47 13.81 -12.74
CA TYR A 182 7.75 15.15 -12.21
C TYR A 182 9.24 15.49 -12.28
N ASP A 183 10.11 14.62 -11.76
CA ASP A 183 11.57 14.77 -11.81
C ASP A 183 12.27 13.41 -11.79
N ALA A 184 12.37 12.77 -12.97
CA ALA A 184 13.01 11.47 -13.15
C ALA A 184 14.49 11.41 -12.69
N ARG A 185 15.16 12.57 -12.61
CA ARG A 185 16.58 12.66 -12.22
C ARG A 185 16.77 12.84 -10.72
N SER A 186 15.71 13.13 -9.99
CA SER A 186 15.77 13.35 -8.54
C SER A 186 16.26 12.09 -7.79
N LYS A 187 16.82 12.33 -6.61
CA LYS A 187 17.19 11.20 -5.71
C LYS A 187 15.98 10.36 -5.32
N GLY A 188 14.82 11.01 -5.17
CA GLY A 188 13.56 10.33 -4.88
C GLY A 188 13.13 9.38 -5.99
N ALA A 189 13.09 9.84 -7.25
CA ALA A 189 12.73 9.02 -8.40
C ALA A 189 13.64 7.80 -8.55
N LYS A 190 14.96 8.02 -8.46
CA LYS A 190 15.96 6.93 -8.53
C LYS A 190 15.81 5.93 -7.38
N ALA A 191 15.41 6.39 -6.19
CA ALA A 191 15.19 5.50 -5.05
C ALA A 191 13.95 4.63 -5.26
N TYR A 192 12.85 5.20 -5.74
CA TYR A 192 11.64 4.44 -6.07
C TYR A 192 11.85 3.46 -7.24
N ASP A 193 12.59 3.83 -8.28
CA ASP A 193 12.94 2.90 -9.37
C ASP A 193 13.72 1.68 -8.85
N LYS A 194 14.70 1.90 -7.97
CA LYS A 194 15.45 0.80 -7.34
C LYS A 194 14.58 -0.04 -6.41
N LEU A 195 13.69 0.58 -5.65
CA LEU A 195 12.73 -0.13 -4.81
C LEU A 195 11.80 -1.02 -5.65
N ALA A 196 11.27 -0.50 -6.75
CA ALA A 196 10.41 -1.26 -7.65
C ALA A 196 11.15 -2.47 -8.23
N LYS A 197 12.40 -2.31 -8.66
CA LYS A 197 13.25 -3.40 -9.15
C LYS A 197 13.53 -4.46 -8.08
N GLU A 198 13.77 -4.03 -6.85
CA GLU A 198 13.97 -4.95 -5.72
C GLU A 198 12.69 -5.72 -5.40
N PHE A 199 11.54 -5.04 -5.40
CA PHE A 199 10.22 -5.63 -5.19
C PHE A 199 9.91 -6.71 -6.25
N LEU A 200 10.05 -6.37 -7.53
CA LEU A 200 9.80 -7.31 -8.63
C LEU A 200 10.69 -8.55 -8.53
N LYS A 201 11.99 -8.35 -8.29
CA LYS A 201 12.94 -9.46 -8.15
C LYS A 201 12.56 -10.40 -7.00
N LYS A 202 12.18 -9.88 -5.82
CA LYS A 202 11.75 -10.69 -4.69
C LYS A 202 10.51 -11.52 -5.01
N ASN A 203 9.51 -10.90 -5.67
CA ASN A 203 8.28 -11.59 -6.03
C ASN A 203 8.49 -12.65 -7.11
N GLU A 204 9.37 -12.43 -8.09
CA GLU A 204 9.76 -13.45 -9.07
C GLU A 204 10.48 -14.65 -8.43
N GLU A 205 11.38 -14.39 -7.47
CA GLU A 205 12.10 -15.45 -6.75
C GLU A 205 11.12 -16.28 -5.89
N GLU A 206 10.16 -15.64 -5.21
CA GLU A 206 9.12 -16.34 -4.45
C GLU A 206 8.18 -17.16 -5.35
N ALA A 207 7.80 -16.65 -6.51
CA ALA A 207 6.97 -17.37 -7.47
C ALA A 207 7.69 -18.64 -7.98
N LYS A 208 8.95 -18.52 -8.35
CA LYS A 208 9.78 -19.68 -8.77
C LYS A 208 9.92 -20.72 -7.66
N ALA A 209 10.11 -20.29 -6.41
CA ALA A 209 10.23 -21.20 -5.27
C ALA A 209 8.93 -21.96 -4.95
N LYS A 210 7.75 -21.39 -5.27
CA LYS A 210 6.44 -22.07 -5.12
C LYS A 210 6.21 -23.11 -6.19
N HIS A 211 6.68 -22.93 -7.41
CA HIS A 211 6.56 -23.89 -8.51
C HIS A 211 7.50 -25.10 -8.39
N LEU A 212 8.50 -25.03 -7.51
CA LEU A 212 9.47 -26.10 -7.25
C LEU A 212 9.08 -27.00 -6.06
N LYS A 213 7.96 -26.72 -5.38
CA LYS A 213 7.39 -27.52 -4.29
C LYS A 213 6.11 -28.19 -4.74
#